data_9ff7838f85ec2992ccd684d3edeefbd8
#
_entry.id   9ff7838f85ec2992ccd684d3edeefbd8
#
_cell.length_a   1.000
_cell.length_b   1.000
_cell.length_c   1.000
_cell.angle_alpha   90.00
_cell.angle_beta   90.00
_cell.angle_gamma   90.00
#
_symmetry.space_group_name_H-M   'P 1'
#
loop_
_entity.id
_entity.type
_entity.pdbx_description
1 polymer ?
#
loop_
_entity_poly.entity_id
_entity_poly.type
_entity_poly.pdbx_seq_one_letter_code
_entity_poly.pdbx_strand_id
1 'polypeptide(L)'
;MTAYGHELKFGTFITPTSANPHRVVELAELSDRLGFDLITFQDHPYQPALLDAWSLLAYVAGRTKRAHLSANVTNLPLRQPVVIARSSVTIDQLSDGRFELGLGAGGFWDAIEAVGGRRLSPGQAVDALEEAIRVIRAIWAVGEPGGAHVDGQFYRVAGAKRGPASPHPIGISIGAYKPRMLRLTGRAADGWIPSFGYLKSLGDLSEMNSRIDEGALEAGREPADIRRWLNIGAADATVERLVELAVDYGMSTFILAGDDAATMEYFAGEVAPAVREQVAAAR
;
A
#
# COMPACT_ATOMS: atom_id res chain seq x y z
N MET A 1 -18.34 -8.63 7.59
CA MET A 1 -17.51 -8.41 6.38
C MET A 1 -17.83 -7.03 5.82
N THR A 2 -16.93 -6.30 5.16
CA THR A 2 -17.18 -4.98 4.55
C THR A 2 -18.12 -5.08 3.33
N ALA A 3 -18.58 -3.98 2.76
CA ALA A 3 -19.48 -4.01 1.58
C ALA A 3 -18.92 -4.85 0.41
N TYR A 4 -17.57 -4.96 0.30
CA TYR A 4 -16.90 -5.83 -0.68
C TYR A 4 -16.53 -7.21 -0.12
N GLY A 5 -17.02 -7.61 1.05
CA GLY A 5 -16.81 -8.96 1.62
C GLY A 5 -15.45 -9.19 2.30
N HIS A 6 -14.57 -8.20 2.37
CA HIS A 6 -13.25 -8.35 2.98
C HIS A 6 -13.32 -8.41 4.52
N GLU A 7 -12.42 -9.17 5.12
CA GLU A 7 -12.14 -9.11 6.55
C GLU A 7 -11.47 -7.79 6.93
N LEU A 8 -11.77 -7.29 8.14
CA LEU A 8 -11.13 -6.12 8.67
C LEU A 8 -9.68 -6.39 9.04
N LYS A 9 -8.78 -5.51 8.58
CA LYS A 9 -7.38 -5.46 8.99
C LYS A 9 -7.06 -4.08 9.57
N PHE A 10 -6.13 -4.05 10.52
CA PHE A 10 -5.67 -2.83 11.15
C PHE A 10 -4.16 -2.73 11.04
N GLY A 11 -3.67 -1.57 10.64
CA GLY A 11 -2.25 -1.31 10.45
C GLY A 11 -1.79 -0.02 11.10
N THR A 12 -0.49 0.23 11.04
CA THR A 12 0.15 1.46 11.50
C THR A 12 0.89 2.15 10.37
N PHE A 13 0.87 3.49 10.36
CA PHE A 13 1.65 4.34 9.48
C PHE A 13 2.61 5.16 10.34
N ILE A 14 3.82 4.65 10.50
CA ILE A 14 4.85 5.22 11.36
C ILE A 14 5.73 6.14 10.52
N THR A 15 6.04 7.34 11.03
CA THR A 15 6.96 8.26 10.39
C THR A 15 8.39 7.71 10.44
N PRO A 16 9.04 7.44 9.30
CA PRO A 16 10.39 6.87 9.27
C PRO A 16 11.46 7.95 9.52
N THR A 17 11.38 8.65 10.66
CA THR A 17 12.28 9.78 10.96
C THR A 17 13.72 9.35 11.17
N SER A 18 14.68 10.10 10.57
CA SER A 18 16.10 9.90 10.79
C SER A 18 16.59 10.50 12.12
N ALA A 19 15.80 11.34 12.77
CA ALA A 19 16.17 11.97 14.06
C ALA A 19 16.22 10.95 15.21
N ASN A 20 15.39 9.90 15.16
CA ASN A 20 15.41 8.81 16.15
C ASN A 20 15.08 7.45 15.47
N PRO A 21 16.03 6.87 14.73
CA PRO A 21 15.79 5.65 13.94
C PRO A 21 15.46 4.44 14.81
N HIS A 22 16.01 4.34 16.02
CA HIS A 22 15.70 3.24 16.94
C HIS A 22 14.24 3.29 17.41
N ARG A 23 13.71 4.50 17.67
CA ARG A 23 12.31 4.67 18.06
C ARG A 23 11.36 4.22 16.98
N VAL A 24 11.67 4.44 15.71
CA VAL A 24 10.88 3.94 14.58
C VAL A 24 10.78 2.42 14.61
N VAL A 25 11.89 1.75 14.86
CA VAL A 25 11.93 0.27 14.97
C VAL A 25 11.16 -0.21 16.21
N GLU A 26 11.30 0.45 17.36
CA GLU A 26 10.55 0.12 18.58
C GLU A 26 9.03 0.21 18.38
N LEU A 27 8.55 1.23 17.66
CA LEU A 27 7.13 1.39 17.31
C LEU A 27 6.66 0.30 16.35
N ALA A 28 7.49 -0.10 15.40
CA ALA A 28 7.18 -1.21 14.51
C ALA A 28 7.10 -2.55 15.28
N GLU A 29 8.04 -2.81 16.18
CA GLU A 29 8.00 -3.99 17.07
C GLU A 29 6.78 -3.94 18.02
N LEU A 30 6.41 -2.74 18.51
CA LEU A 30 5.21 -2.56 19.32
C LEU A 30 3.95 -2.89 18.51
N SER A 31 3.85 -2.39 17.26
CA SER A 31 2.73 -2.72 16.36
C SER A 31 2.56 -4.22 16.19
N ASP A 32 3.66 -4.94 15.96
CA ASP A 32 3.66 -6.40 15.82
C ASP A 32 3.21 -7.09 17.11
N ARG A 33 3.69 -6.64 18.27
CA ARG A 33 3.29 -7.20 19.59
C ARG A 33 1.82 -6.94 19.91
N LEU A 34 1.30 -5.76 19.57
CA LEU A 34 -0.10 -5.36 19.80
C LEU A 34 -1.09 -6.08 18.88
N GLY A 35 -0.61 -6.77 17.84
CA GLY A 35 -1.45 -7.54 16.94
C GLY A 35 -1.99 -6.75 15.75
N PHE A 36 -1.36 -5.64 15.38
CA PHE A 36 -1.66 -5.01 14.11
C PHE A 36 -1.33 -5.96 12.94
N ASP A 37 -2.18 -5.94 11.93
CA ASP A 37 -2.05 -6.80 10.75
C ASP A 37 -1.01 -6.26 9.75
N LEU A 38 -0.67 -4.95 9.82
CA LEU A 38 0.17 -4.28 8.84
C LEU A 38 0.98 -3.15 9.48
N ILE A 39 2.24 -3.02 9.08
CA ILE A 39 3.13 -1.90 9.43
C ILE A 39 3.54 -1.20 8.15
N THR A 40 3.37 0.12 8.09
CA THR A 40 3.70 0.89 6.88
C THR A 40 4.57 2.10 7.17
N PHE A 41 5.39 2.46 6.16
CA PHE A 41 6.25 3.64 6.15
C PHE A 41 6.10 4.40 4.84
N GLN A 42 6.13 5.74 4.89
CA GLN A 42 6.20 6.56 3.68
C GLN A 42 7.55 6.44 2.97
N ASP A 43 7.55 6.45 1.63
CA ASP A 43 8.78 6.40 0.82
C ASP A 43 9.01 7.74 0.10
N HIS A 44 9.78 8.61 0.74
CA HIS A 44 10.17 9.93 0.22
C HIS A 44 11.69 10.07 0.17
N PRO A 45 12.40 9.41 -0.79
CA PRO A 45 13.86 9.37 -0.85
C PRO A 45 14.53 10.75 -0.98
N TYR A 46 13.77 11.76 -1.37
CA TYR A 46 14.21 13.15 -1.47
C TYR A 46 14.13 13.93 -0.13
N GLN A 47 13.64 13.32 0.94
CA GLN A 47 13.53 13.95 2.25
C GLN A 47 14.66 13.50 3.18
N PRO A 48 15.66 14.36 3.47
CA PRO A 48 16.82 13.97 4.27
C PRO A 48 16.48 13.70 5.75
N ALA A 49 15.32 14.16 6.21
CA ALA A 49 14.82 13.90 7.56
C ALA A 49 14.20 12.50 7.72
N LEU A 50 14.08 11.73 6.64
CA LEU A 50 13.50 10.40 6.65
C LEU A 50 14.54 9.31 6.32
N LEU A 51 14.36 8.15 6.92
CA LEU A 51 15.07 6.92 6.57
C LEU A 51 14.60 6.42 5.19
N ASP A 52 15.49 5.74 4.45
CA ASP A 52 15.08 5.01 3.25
C ASP A 52 14.08 3.90 3.62
N ALA A 53 12.88 3.98 3.05
CA ALA A 53 11.78 3.11 3.43
C ALA A 53 12.06 1.62 3.13
N TRP A 54 12.74 1.30 2.03
CA TRP A 54 13.02 -0.10 1.66
C TRP A 54 14.09 -0.74 2.54
N SER A 55 15.12 0.02 2.91
CA SER A 55 16.13 -0.40 3.89
C SER A 55 15.49 -0.63 5.26
N LEU A 56 14.59 0.28 5.68
CA LEU A 56 13.86 0.17 6.94
C LEU A 56 12.91 -1.03 6.93
N LEU A 57 12.15 -1.26 5.86
CA LEU A 57 11.26 -2.41 5.71
C LEU A 57 12.01 -3.73 5.82
N ALA A 58 13.17 -3.86 5.16
CA ALA A 58 13.99 -5.05 5.25
C ALA A 58 14.52 -5.29 6.68
N TYR A 59 14.92 -4.21 7.37
CA TYR A 59 15.38 -4.31 8.77
C TYR A 59 14.24 -4.70 9.72
N VAL A 60 13.07 -4.07 9.58
CA VAL A 60 11.88 -4.34 10.41
C VAL A 60 11.33 -5.75 10.12
N ALA A 61 11.45 -6.27 8.90
CA ALA A 61 11.09 -7.64 8.55
C ALA A 61 11.81 -8.68 9.43
N GLY A 62 13.10 -8.44 9.72
CA GLY A 62 13.88 -9.28 10.62
C GLY A 62 13.61 -9.06 12.12
N ARG A 63 12.88 -8.00 12.48
CA ARG A 63 12.56 -7.61 13.87
C ARG A 63 11.13 -7.94 14.29
N THR A 64 10.25 -8.25 13.33
CA THR A 64 8.83 -8.55 13.52
C THR A 64 8.52 -9.98 13.08
N LYS A 65 7.35 -10.52 13.47
CA LYS A 65 7.01 -11.94 13.22
C LYS A 65 5.63 -12.17 12.62
N ARG A 66 4.69 -11.22 12.72
CA ARG A 66 3.29 -11.43 12.35
C ARG A 66 2.76 -10.38 11.38
N ALA A 67 3.00 -9.10 11.66
CA ALA A 67 2.50 -8.01 10.84
C ALA A 67 3.10 -8.06 9.44
N HIS A 68 2.24 -7.85 8.44
CA HIS A 68 2.69 -7.59 7.09
C HIS A 68 3.40 -6.22 7.01
N LEU A 69 4.18 -6.01 5.99
CA LEU A 69 5.04 -4.85 5.80
C LEU A 69 4.78 -4.23 4.44
N SER A 70 4.65 -2.92 4.36
CA SER A 70 4.48 -2.21 3.08
C SER A 70 5.07 -0.81 3.11
N ALA A 71 5.59 -0.34 1.99
CA ALA A 71 5.71 1.10 1.79
C ALA A 71 4.32 1.70 1.52
N ASN A 72 4.07 2.90 2.02
CA ASN A 72 2.79 3.58 1.87
C ASN A 72 2.99 5.02 1.35
N VAL A 73 3.29 5.19 0.08
CA VAL A 73 3.51 4.14 -0.93
C VAL A 73 4.89 4.29 -1.55
N THR A 74 5.44 3.23 -2.16
CA THR A 74 6.73 3.25 -2.88
C THR A 74 6.75 4.34 -3.95
N ASN A 75 7.80 5.16 -3.97
CA ASN A 75 8.03 6.21 -4.96
C ASN A 75 8.56 5.62 -6.27
N LEU A 76 7.66 5.25 -7.19
CA LEU A 76 8.02 4.62 -8.47
C LEU A 76 8.99 5.48 -9.31
N PRO A 77 8.86 6.83 -9.43
CA PRO A 77 9.80 7.62 -10.24
C PRO A 77 11.28 7.51 -9.86
N LEU A 78 11.56 7.09 -8.62
CA LEU A 78 12.93 6.95 -8.10
C LEU A 78 13.39 5.49 -7.98
N ARG A 79 12.59 4.52 -8.44
CA ARG A 79 12.92 3.10 -8.34
C ARG A 79 12.54 2.34 -9.61
N GLN A 80 13.46 1.55 -10.15
CA GLN A 80 13.20 0.73 -11.34
C GLN A 80 12.22 -0.43 -11.03
N PRO A 81 11.20 -0.68 -11.85
CA PRO A 81 10.20 -1.73 -11.59
C PRO A 81 10.77 -3.14 -11.39
N VAL A 82 11.83 -3.50 -12.14
CA VAL A 82 12.51 -4.80 -11.95
C VAL A 82 13.16 -4.88 -10.57
N VAL A 83 13.76 -3.77 -10.09
CA VAL A 83 14.38 -3.72 -8.75
C VAL A 83 13.29 -3.80 -7.68
N ILE A 84 12.18 -3.06 -7.84
CA ILE A 84 11.01 -3.16 -6.96
C ILE A 84 10.53 -4.61 -6.87
N ALA A 85 10.31 -5.27 -8.01
CA ALA A 85 9.85 -6.65 -8.06
C ALA A 85 10.78 -7.62 -7.30
N ARG A 86 12.10 -7.49 -7.46
CA ARG A 86 13.08 -8.35 -6.79
C ARG A 86 13.20 -8.05 -5.30
N SER A 87 13.24 -6.77 -4.92
CA SER A 87 13.30 -6.38 -3.50
C SER A 87 12.05 -6.81 -2.75
N SER A 88 10.86 -6.69 -3.37
CA SER A 88 9.60 -7.18 -2.80
C SER A 88 9.69 -8.67 -2.46
N VAL A 89 10.08 -9.51 -3.41
CA VAL A 89 10.19 -10.95 -3.16
C VAL A 89 11.30 -11.27 -2.16
N THR A 90 12.40 -10.51 -2.15
CA THR A 90 13.48 -10.71 -1.17
C THR A 90 12.99 -10.46 0.26
N ILE A 91 12.30 -9.33 0.49
CA ILE A 91 11.73 -9.02 1.81
C ILE A 91 10.67 -10.06 2.17
N ASP A 92 9.85 -10.46 1.21
CA ASP A 92 8.80 -11.45 1.40
C ASP A 92 9.36 -12.81 1.82
N GLN A 93 10.40 -13.31 1.14
CA GLN A 93 11.09 -14.56 1.51
C GLN A 93 11.76 -14.48 2.89
N LEU A 94 12.40 -13.35 3.22
CA LEU A 94 13.08 -13.15 4.50
C LEU A 94 12.11 -12.91 5.66
N SER A 95 10.86 -12.58 5.37
CA SER A 95 9.79 -12.35 6.35
C SER A 95 8.74 -13.47 6.39
N ASP A 96 8.97 -14.59 5.72
CA ASP A 96 8.04 -15.73 5.65
C ASP A 96 6.65 -15.33 5.10
N GLY A 97 6.63 -14.57 3.99
CA GLY A 97 5.40 -14.23 3.28
C GLY A 97 4.63 -13.02 3.82
N ARG A 98 5.32 -12.01 4.38
CA ARG A 98 4.68 -10.86 5.02
C ARG A 98 4.89 -9.51 4.29
N PHE A 99 5.23 -9.50 3.03
CA PHE A 99 5.42 -8.26 2.29
C PHE A 99 4.24 -7.97 1.35
N GLU A 100 3.77 -6.72 1.35
CA GLU A 100 2.78 -6.18 0.43
C GLU A 100 3.38 -4.98 -0.33
N LEU A 101 3.04 -4.80 -1.59
CA LEU A 101 3.57 -3.69 -2.38
C LEU A 101 2.58 -2.52 -2.46
N GLY A 102 2.80 -1.50 -1.64
CA GLY A 102 2.18 -0.19 -1.87
C GLY A 102 2.96 0.58 -2.94
N LEU A 103 2.29 1.05 -4.00
CA LEU A 103 2.94 1.68 -5.15
C LEU A 103 2.28 3.01 -5.51
N GLY A 104 3.09 4.04 -5.76
CA GLY A 104 2.63 5.37 -6.14
C GLY A 104 3.31 5.89 -7.40
N ALA A 105 2.55 6.61 -8.24
CA ALA A 105 3.03 7.17 -9.50
C ALA A 105 3.97 8.39 -9.33
N GLY A 106 4.18 8.84 -8.08
CA GLY A 106 4.85 10.09 -7.76
C GLY A 106 3.86 11.26 -7.58
N GLY A 107 4.32 12.32 -6.93
CA GLY A 107 3.47 13.48 -6.61
C GLY A 107 4.25 14.77 -6.35
N PHE A 108 5.39 14.69 -5.69
CA PHE A 108 6.26 15.83 -5.36
C PHE A 108 7.32 16.01 -6.44
N TRP A 109 6.90 16.40 -7.65
CA TRP A 109 7.74 16.37 -8.85
C TRP A 109 8.99 17.25 -8.77
N ASP A 110 8.92 18.42 -8.12
CA ASP A 110 10.09 19.29 -7.95
C ASP A 110 11.17 18.60 -7.09
N ALA A 111 10.76 17.90 -6.04
CA ALA A 111 11.67 17.15 -5.18
C ALA A 111 12.21 15.89 -5.86
N ILE A 112 11.38 15.19 -6.63
CA ILE A 112 11.78 14.02 -7.42
C ILE A 112 12.83 14.42 -8.47
N GLU A 113 12.60 15.53 -9.19
CA GLU A 113 13.54 16.05 -10.21
C GLU A 113 14.85 16.53 -9.58
N ALA A 114 14.78 17.18 -8.41
CA ALA A 114 15.95 17.66 -7.70
C ALA A 114 16.95 16.54 -7.30
N VAL A 115 16.48 15.31 -7.12
CA VAL A 115 17.33 14.14 -6.84
C VAL A 115 17.59 13.26 -8.07
N GLY A 116 17.36 13.80 -9.27
CA GLY A 116 17.68 13.14 -10.55
C GLY A 116 16.56 12.24 -11.10
N GLY A 117 15.36 12.26 -10.52
CA GLY A 117 14.21 11.57 -11.06
C GLY A 117 13.66 12.29 -12.30
N ARG A 118 13.02 11.54 -13.19
CA ARG A 118 12.38 12.11 -14.38
C ARG A 118 11.02 12.70 -14.03
N ARG A 119 10.80 13.98 -14.34
CA ARG A 119 9.48 14.61 -14.24
C ARG A 119 8.54 14.04 -15.30
N LEU A 120 7.35 13.64 -14.89
CA LEU A 120 6.27 13.19 -15.78
C LEU A 120 5.05 14.11 -15.65
N SER A 121 4.31 14.29 -16.74
CA SER A 121 2.98 14.88 -16.66
C SER A 121 2.01 13.93 -15.92
N PRO A 122 0.87 14.42 -15.40
CA PRO A 122 -0.09 13.56 -14.71
C PRO A 122 -0.56 12.36 -15.54
N GLY A 123 -0.76 12.55 -16.85
CA GLY A 123 -1.12 11.46 -17.77
C GLY A 123 -0.01 10.44 -17.92
N GLN A 124 1.22 10.92 -18.17
CA GLN A 124 2.41 10.06 -18.28
C GLN A 124 2.69 9.27 -16.99
N ALA A 125 2.43 9.85 -15.82
CA ALA A 125 2.61 9.16 -14.54
C ALA A 125 1.66 7.97 -14.38
N VAL A 126 0.42 8.07 -14.89
CA VAL A 126 -0.54 6.94 -14.91
C VAL A 126 -0.05 5.86 -15.88
N ASP A 127 0.40 6.24 -17.08
CA ASP A 127 0.90 5.29 -18.08
C ASP A 127 2.16 4.56 -17.58
N ALA A 128 3.09 5.30 -16.97
CA ALA A 128 4.31 4.74 -16.38
C ALA A 128 3.99 3.76 -15.24
N LEU A 129 2.98 4.07 -14.38
CA LEU A 129 2.56 3.17 -13.32
C LEU A 129 1.95 1.88 -13.90
N GLU A 130 1.11 1.97 -14.93
CA GLU A 130 0.53 0.79 -15.58
C GLU A 130 1.61 -0.09 -16.21
N GLU A 131 2.60 0.51 -16.88
CA GLU A 131 3.76 -0.21 -17.41
C GLU A 131 4.59 -0.88 -16.30
N ALA A 132 4.83 -0.17 -15.19
CA ALA A 132 5.57 -0.69 -14.06
C ALA A 132 4.86 -1.91 -13.43
N ILE A 133 3.55 -1.87 -13.27
CA ILE A 133 2.75 -3.01 -12.77
C ILE A 133 2.93 -4.22 -13.70
N ARG A 134 2.85 -4.00 -15.04
CA ARG A 134 3.09 -5.09 -16.01
C ARG A 134 4.50 -5.68 -15.88
N VAL A 135 5.52 -4.83 -15.72
CA VAL A 135 6.90 -5.29 -15.50
C VAL A 135 7.01 -6.10 -14.22
N ILE A 136 6.49 -5.58 -13.10
CA ILE A 136 6.55 -6.23 -11.79
C ILE A 136 5.88 -7.61 -11.85
N ARG A 137 4.66 -7.69 -12.35
CA ARG A 137 3.93 -8.96 -12.49
C ARG A 137 4.65 -9.93 -13.44
N ALA A 138 5.24 -9.44 -14.54
CA ALA A 138 6.03 -10.27 -15.45
C ALA A 138 7.29 -10.85 -14.79
N ILE A 139 7.96 -10.12 -13.91
CA ILE A 139 9.11 -10.64 -13.14
C ILE A 139 8.65 -11.67 -12.10
N TRP A 140 7.49 -11.47 -11.46
CA TRP A 140 6.94 -12.41 -10.47
C TRP A 140 6.36 -13.69 -11.07
N ALA A 141 6.04 -13.71 -12.36
CA ALA A 141 5.44 -14.85 -13.05
C ALA A 141 6.46 -15.98 -13.32
N VAL A 142 6.97 -16.61 -12.27
CA VAL A 142 8.04 -17.62 -12.35
C VAL A 142 7.66 -18.91 -13.08
N GLY A 143 6.36 -19.22 -13.18
CA GLY A 143 5.86 -20.39 -13.94
C GLY A 143 5.82 -20.19 -15.45
N GLU A 144 5.98 -18.96 -15.93
CA GLU A 144 5.97 -18.64 -17.35
C GLU A 144 7.31 -18.98 -18.02
N PRO A 145 7.30 -19.60 -19.20
CA PRO A 145 8.52 -19.94 -19.91
C PRO A 145 9.24 -18.69 -20.44
N GLY A 146 10.56 -18.77 -20.53
CA GLY A 146 11.42 -17.72 -21.07
C GLY A 146 11.58 -16.51 -20.15
N GLY A 147 12.17 -15.44 -20.67
CA GLY A 147 12.35 -14.18 -19.95
C GLY A 147 11.11 -13.28 -20.00
N ALA A 148 11.02 -12.32 -19.07
CA ALA A 148 10.00 -11.31 -19.08
C ALA A 148 10.24 -10.30 -20.23
N HIS A 149 9.18 -9.95 -20.95
CA HIS A 149 9.20 -8.95 -22.02
C HIS A 149 8.08 -7.95 -21.80
N VAL A 150 8.42 -6.68 -21.71
CA VAL A 150 7.48 -5.55 -21.68
C VAL A 150 8.07 -4.46 -22.58
N ASP A 151 7.37 -4.11 -23.63
CA ASP A 151 7.75 -3.02 -24.54
C ASP A 151 6.87 -1.81 -24.25
N GLY A 152 7.30 -1.00 -23.27
CA GLY A 152 6.61 0.20 -22.84
C GLY A 152 7.35 1.46 -23.26
N GLN A 153 6.67 2.59 -23.16
CA GLN A 153 7.23 3.92 -23.42
C GLN A 153 8.15 4.39 -22.27
N PHE A 154 7.81 4.01 -21.05
CA PHE A 154 8.51 4.43 -19.81
C PHE A 154 9.43 3.34 -19.29
N TYR A 155 9.02 2.08 -19.40
CA TYR A 155 9.78 0.94 -18.93
C TYR A 155 9.83 -0.15 -19.99
N ARG A 156 11.06 -0.51 -20.37
CA ARG A 156 11.32 -1.57 -21.34
C ARG A 156 12.11 -2.71 -20.71
N VAL A 157 11.61 -3.92 -20.86
CA VAL A 157 12.26 -5.14 -20.39
C VAL A 157 12.29 -6.15 -21.54
N ALA A 158 13.48 -6.66 -21.86
CA ALA A 158 13.69 -7.56 -22.99
C ALA A 158 14.46 -8.80 -22.55
N GLY A 159 13.74 -9.86 -22.18
CA GLY A 159 14.31 -11.15 -21.78
C GLY A 159 14.87 -11.17 -20.35
N ALA A 160 14.40 -10.31 -19.44
CA ALA A 160 14.83 -10.36 -18.05
C ALA A 160 14.43 -11.69 -17.40
N LYS A 161 15.32 -12.29 -16.63
CA LYS A 161 15.04 -13.52 -15.89
C LYS A 161 13.95 -13.27 -14.87
N ARG A 162 12.95 -14.16 -14.81
CA ARG A 162 11.85 -14.11 -13.81
C ARG A 162 12.34 -14.57 -12.43
N GLY A 163 11.56 -14.29 -11.42
CA GLY A 163 11.79 -14.72 -10.04
C GLY A 163 12.76 -13.86 -9.22
N PRO A 164 13.11 -14.31 -8.00
CA PRO A 164 12.72 -15.60 -7.43
C PRO A 164 11.21 -15.75 -7.19
N ALA A 165 10.75 -16.94 -6.79
CA ALA A 165 9.38 -17.17 -6.39
C ALA A 165 9.10 -16.56 -5.02
N SER A 166 7.95 -15.95 -4.86
CA SER A 166 7.45 -15.48 -3.56
C SER A 166 6.78 -16.62 -2.79
N PRO A 167 6.91 -16.69 -1.45
CA PRO A 167 6.20 -17.69 -0.63
C PRO A 167 4.70 -17.44 -0.59
N HIS A 168 4.22 -16.20 -0.85
CA HIS A 168 2.80 -15.90 -0.98
C HIS A 168 2.54 -14.97 -2.18
N PRO A 169 1.30 -14.81 -2.64
CA PRO A 169 0.96 -13.84 -3.69
C PRO A 169 1.07 -12.40 -3.15
N ILE A 170 2.14 -11.69 -3.50
CA ILE A 170 2.30 -10.28 -3.13
C ILE A 170 1.23 -9.44 -3.84
N GLY A 171 0.38 -8.74 -3.06
CA GLY A 171 -0.60 -7.81 -3.60
C GLY A 171 0.03 -6.46 -3.97
N ILE A 172 -0.49 -5.82 -5.03
CA ILE A 172 -0.12 -4.45 -5.42
C ILE A 172 -1.26 -3.52 -5.04
N SER A 173 -1.01 -2.60 -4.12
CA SER A 173 -1.96 -1.58 -3.69
C SER A 173 -1.53 -0.19 -4.16
N ILE A 174 -2.44 0.63 -4.70
CA ILE A 174 -2.12 1.92 -5.33
C ILE A 174 -2.67 3.09 -4.50
N GLY A 175 -1.84 4.10 -4.27
CA GLY A 175 -2.27 5.42 -3.81
C GLY A 175 -2.91 6.20 -4.96
N ALA A 176 -4.23 6.44 -4.92
CA ALA A 176 -4.98 7.02 -6.03
C ALA A 176 -6.10 7.96 -5.57
N TYR A 177 -6.30 9.09 -6.30
CA TYR A 177 -7.35 10.09 -6.03
C TYR A 177 -8.05 10.60 -7.29
N LYS A 178 -7.45 10.46 -8.47
CA LYS A 178 -8.00 11.02 -9.70
C LYS A 178 -8.63 9.94 -10.59
N PRO A 179 -9.67 10.27 -11.37
CA PRO A 179 -10.49 9.27 -12.07
C PRO A 179 -9.70 8.25 -12.89
N ARG A 180 -8.69 8.70 -13.66
CA ARG A 180 -7.88 7.80 -14.50
C ARG A 180 -7.04 6.84 -13.66
N MET A 181 -6.48 7.31 -12.53
CA MET A 181 -5.71 6.48 -11.60
C MET A 181 -6.61 5.49 -10.86
N LEU A 182 -7.82 5.92 -10.46
CA LEU A 182 -8.79 5.04 -9.80
C LEU A 182 -9.27 3.92 -10.74
N ARG A 183 -9.54 4.21 -12.03
CA ARG A 183 -9.82 3.16 -13.01
C ARG A 183 -8.64 2.21 -13.22
N LEU A 184 -7.41 2.72 -13.26
CA LEU A 184 -6.21 1.88 -13.30
C LEU A 184 -6.11 0.97 -12.07
N THR A 185 -6.45 1.49 -10.87
CA THR A 185 -6.48 0.69 -9.65
C THR A 185 -7.43 -0.50 -9.79
N GLY A 186 -8.66 -0.28 -10.24
CA GLY A 186 -9.62 -1.35 -10.52
C GLY A 186 -9.11 -2.37 -11.54
N ARG A 187 -8.54 -1.87 -12.63
CA ARG A 187 -8.09 -2.69 -13.76
C ARG A 187 -6.88 -3.56 -13.45
N ALA A 188 -5.92 -3.08 -12.64
CA ALA A 188 -4.60 -3.68 -12.55
C ALA A 188 -4.05 -3.91 -11.13
N ALA A 189 -4.66 -3.32 -10.08
CA ALA A 189 -4.18 -3.45 -8.71
C ALA A 189 -5.01 -4.45 -7.89
N ASP A 190 -4.48 -4.81 -6.73
CA ASP A 190 -5.14 -5.69 -5.75
C ASP A 190 -5.64 -4.89 -4.54
N GLY A 191 -5.28 -3.61 -4.45
CA GLY A 191 -5.74 -2.70 -3.40
C GLY A 191 -5.66 -1.24 -3.76
N TRP A 192 -6.37 -0.43 -2.99
CA TRP A 192 -6.43 1.03 -3.06
C TRP A 192 -6.10 1.64 -1.71
N ILE A 193 -5.17 2.62 -1.69
CA ILE A 193 -4.68 3.26 -0.45
C ILE A 193 -4.89 4.78 -0.52
N PRO A 194 -6.06 5.32 -0.16
CA PRO A 194 -6.25 6.75 0.08
C PRO A 194 -5.88 7.13 1.51
N SER A 195 -5.80 8.45 1.76
CA SER A 195 -5.67 9.03 3.10
C SER A 195 -6.92 9.86 3.42
N PHE A 196 -7.50 9.63 4.59
CA PHE A 196 -8.72 10.29 5.05
C PHE A 196 -8.60 11.81 5.01
N GLY A 197 -7.46 12.35 5.43
CA GLY A 197 -7.20 13.79 5.45
C GLY A 197 -7.16 14.49 4.07
N TYR A 198 -7.19 13.74 2.97
CA TYR A 198 -7.28 14.29 1.61
C TYR A 198 -8.70 14.25 1.03
N LEU A 199 -9.66 13.67 1.75
CA LEU A 199 -11.06 13.67 1.39
C LEU A 199 -11.70 14.99 1.82
N LYS A 200 -12.61 15.52 1.00
CA LYS A 200 -13.40 16.71 1.35
C LYS A 200 -14.67 16.30 2.11
N SER A 201 -15.18 15.13 1.80
CA SER A 201 -16.35 14.52 2.43
C SER A 201 -16.31 13.00 2.27
N LEU A 202 -17.13 12.28 3.02
CA LEU A 202 -17.29 10.83 2.84
C LEU A 202 -17.90 10.48 1.47
N GLY A 203 -18.66 11.38 0.85
CA GLY A 203 -19.17 11.22 -0.51
C GLY A 203 -18.07 11.02 -1.56
N ASP A 204 -16.86 11.56 -1.33
CA ASP A 204 -15.72 11.36 -2.20
C ASP A 204 -15.35 9.86 -2.28
N LEU A 205 -15.49 9.10 -1.17
CA LEU A 205 -15.22 7.66 -1.15
C LEU A 205 -16.18 6.88 -2.06
N SER A 206 -17.47 7.25 -2.08
CA SER A 206 -18.46 6.62 -2.96
C SER A 206 -18.12 6.86 -4.43
N GLU A 207 -17.77 8.09 -4.80
CA GLU A 207 -17.35 8.40 -6.17
C GLU A 207 -16.07 7.66 -6.56
N MET A 208 -15.05 7.65 -5.67
CA MET A 208 -13.79 6.98 -5.91
C MET A 208 -13.97 5.45 -6.03
N ASN A 209 -14.79 4.84 -5.17
CA ASN A 209 -15.15 3.43 -5.27
C ASN A 209 -15.82 3.11 -6.61
N SER A 210 -16.81 3.92 -7.05
CA SER A 210 -17.46 3.74 -8.35
C SER A 210 -16.44 3.72 -9.50
N ARG A 211 -15.43 4.60 -9.47
CA ARG A 211 -14.38 4.63 -10.51
C ARG A 211 -13.48 3.40 -10.49
N ILE A 212 -13.20 2.88 -9.31
CA ILE A 212 -12.41 1.63 -9.15
C ILE A 212 -13.24 0.45 -9.66
N ASP A 213 -14.52 0.39 -9.28
CA ASP A 213 -15.44 -0.68 -9.67
C ASP A 213 -15.66 -0.70 -11.19
N GLU A 214 -15.86 0.49 -11.82
CA GLU A 214 -15.91 0.63 -13.28
C GLU A 214 -14.65 0.04 -13.93
N GLY A 215 -13.45 0.41 -13.42
CA GLY A 215 -12.18 -0.09 -13.95
C GLY A 215 -11.97 -1.60 -13.76
N ALA A 216 -12.47 -2.18 -12.67
CA ALA A 216 -12.45 -3.62 -12.44
C ALA A 216 -13.32 -4.34 -13.44
N LEU A 217 -14.59 -3.93 -13.57
CA LEU A 217 -15.57 -4.52 -14.50
C LEU A 217 -15.12 -4.42 -15.96
N GLU A 218 -14.57 -3.26 -16.39
CA GLU A 218 -13.98 -3.07 -17.73
C GLU A 218 -12.86 -4.09 -18.02
N ALA A 219 -12.14 -4.54 -16.99
CA ALA A 219 -11.06 -5.53 -17.10
C ALA A 219 -11.52 -6.98 -16.84
N GLY A 220 -12.83 -7.22 -16.68
CA GLY A 220 -13.38 -8.54 -16.38
C GLY A 220 -13.04 -9.05 -14.98
N ARG A 221 -12.80 -8.14 -14.03
CA ARG A 221 -12.52 -8.44 -12.61
C ARG A 221 -13.73 -8.07 -11.76
N GLU A 222 -13.84 -8.71 -10.60
CA GLU A 222 -14.84 -8.32 -9.62
C GLU A 222 -14.36 -7.14 -8.77
N PRO A 223 -15.21 -6.14 -8.44
CA PRO A 223 -14.88 -5.07 -7.52
C PRO A 223 -14.35 -5.56 -6.16
N ALA A 224 -14.79 -6.74 -5.72
CA ALA A 224 -14.33 -7.41 -4.52
C ALA A 224 -12.89 -7.93 -4.61
N ASP A 225 -12.27 -8.00 -5.79
CA ASP A 225 -10.86 -8.37 -5.92
C ASP A 225 -9.92 -7.26 -5.41
N ILE A 226 -10.44 -6.04 -5.26
CA ILE A 226 -9.64 -4.87 -4.87
C ILE A 226 -9.94 -4.50 -3.41
N ARG A 227 -8.97 -4.72 -2.53
CA ARG A 227 -9.08 -4.36 -1.10
C ARG A 227 -9.05 -2.85 -0.91
N ARG A 228 -9.92 -2.34 -0.07
CA ARG A 228 -10.04 -0.91 0.27
C ARG A 228 -9.28 -0.62 1.57
N TRP A 229 -8.13 0.05 1.45
CA TRP A 229 -7.33 0.51 2.59
C TRP A 229 -7.67 1.97 2.88
N LEU A 230 -7.34 2.48 4.06
CA LEU A 230 -7.50 3.89 4.41
C LEU A 230 -6.48 4.30 5.47
N ASN A 231 -5.63 5.27 5.15
CA ASN A 231 -4.82 5.95 6.16
C ASN A 231 -5.71 6.91 6.93
N ILE A 232 -5.73 6.83 8.26
CA ILE A 232 -6.59 7.63 9.11
C ILE A 232 -5.82 8.12 10.34
N GLY A 233 -6.00 9.40 10.70
CA GLY A 233 -5.41 9.97 11.92
C GLY A 233 -6.15 9.53 13.18
N ALA A 234 -5.47 9.57 14.33
CA ALA A 234 -6.05 9.15 15.61
C ALA A 234 -7.35 9.89 15.99
N ALA A 235 -7.44 11.18 15.64
CA ALA A 235 -8.63 11.98 15.93
C ALA A 235 -9.90 11.52 15.19
N ASP A 236 -9.74 10.90 14.02
CA ASP A 236 -10.81 10.40 13.16
C ASP A 236 -11.04 8.89 13.32
N ALA A 237 -10.13 8.18 13.98
CA ALA A 237 -10.15 6.73 14.11
C ALA A 237 -11.01 6.27 15.29
N THR A 238 -12.27 6.79 15.40
CA THR A 238 -13.24 6.35 16.40
C THR A 238 -13.98 5.09 15.95
N VAL A 239 -14.55 4.34 16.90
CA VAL A 239 -15.30 3.11 16.62
C VAL A 239 -16.44 3.40 15.63
N GLU A 240 -17.24 4.43 15.91
CA GLU A 240 -18.39 4.81 15.07
C GLU A 240 -17.97 5.14 13.65
N ARG A 241 -16.88 5.92 13.48
CA ARG A 241 -16.37 6.32 12.17
C ARG A 241 -15.84 5.12 11.40
N LEU A 242 -15.08 4.23 12.04
CA LEU A 242 -14.52 3.07 11.39
C LEU A 242 -15.60 2.04 10.99
N VAL A 243 -16.66 1.90 11.81
CA VAL A 243 -17.83 1.08 11.48
C VAL A 243 -18.57 1.65 10.25
N GLU A 244 -18.87 2.95 10.24
CA GLU A 244 -19.46 3.65 9.09
C GLU A 244 -18.62 3.44 7.82
N LEU A 245 -17.31 3.68 7.90
CA LEU A 245 -16.40 3.50 6.76
C LEU A 245 -16.35 2.04 6.25
N ALA A 246 -16.46 1.07 7.14
CA ALA A 246 -16.46 -0.34 6.75
C ALA A 246 -17.80 -0.80 6.14
N VAL A 247 -18.91 -0.40 6.74
CA VAL A 247 -20.25 -0.86 6.35
C VAL A 247 -20.76 -0.13 5.12
N ASP A 248 -20.64 1.20 5.10
CA ASP A 248 -21.25 2.04 4.07
C ASP A 248 -20.32 2.32 2.90
N TYR A 249 -18.99 2.37 3.15
CA TYR A 249 -17.99 2.71 2.13
C TYR A 249 -17.06 1.55 1.77
N GLY A 250 -17.19 0.39 2.42
CA GLY A 250 -16.45 -0.83 2.09
C GLY A 250 -14.97 -0.80 2.46
N MET A 251 -14.53 0.16 3.28
CA MET A 251 -13.14 0.18 3.77
C MET A 251 -12.88 -1.05 4.62
N SER A 252 -11.74 -1.72 4.40
CA SER A 252 -11.45 -3.01 5.03
C SER A 252 -10.10 -3.08 5.71
N THR A 253 -9.20 -2.14 5.43
CA THR A 253 -7.90 -2.04 6.09
C THR A 253 -7.70 -0.61 6.58
N PHE A 254 -7.72 -0.41 7.88
CA PHE A 254 -7.54 0.90 8.51
C PHE A 254 -6.11 1.03 9.01
N ILE A 255 -5.40 2.06 8.54
CA ILE A 255 -3.99 2.29 8.86
C ILE A 255 -3.89 3.54 9.72
N LEU A 256 -3.68 3.34 11.03
CA LEU A 256 -3.56 4.40 12.02
C LEU A 256 -2.26 5.18 11.78
N ALA A 257 -2.38 6.46 11.46
CA ALA A 257 -1.25 7.36 11.29
C ALA A 257 -0.86 8.01 12.61
N GLY A 258 0.42 7.86 12.99
CA GLY A 258 0.99 8.48 14.18
C GLY A 258 2.10 7.66 14.81
N ASP A 259 2.85 8.34 15.70
CA ASP A 259 4.09 7.83 16.31
C ASP A 259 3.97 7.73 17.85
N ASP A 260 2.73 7.77 18.37
CA ASP A 260 2.45 7.70 19.81
C ASP A 260 2.08 6.27 20.25
N ALA A 261 2.90 5.70 21.13
CA ALA A 261 2.71 4.33 21.63
C ALA A 261 1.39 4.14 22.40
N ALA A 262 0.98 5.13 23.21
CA ALA A 262 -0.25 5.02 23.99
C ALA A 262 -1.49 5.02 23.09
N THR A 263 -1.47 5.82 22.01
CA THR A 263 -2.51 5.80 20.97
C THR A 263 -2.58 4.44 20.27
N MET A 264 -1.44 3.83 19.95
CA MET A 264 -1.40 2.50 19.34
C MET A 264 -1.96 1.43 20.29
N GLU A 265 -1.58 1.47 21.56
CA GLU A 265 -2.08 0.55 22.60
C GLU A 265 -3.58 0.67 22.78
N TYR A 266 -4.10 1.89 22.90
CA TYR A 266 -5.54 2.16 23.01
C TYR A 266 -6.29 1.66 21.77
N PHE A 267 -5.79 1.99 20.58
CA PHE A 267 -6.43 1.56 19.34
C PHE A 267 -6.49 0.03 19.22
N ALA A 268 -5.39 -0.65 19.51
CA ALA A 268 -5.33 -2.11 19.43
C ALA A 268 -6.17 -2.81 20.51
N GLY A 269 -6.20 -2.27 21.74
CA GLY A 269 -6.89 -2.87 22.87
C GLY A 269 -8.39 -2.60 22.90
N GLU A 270 -8.83 -1.42 22.47
CA GLU A 270 -10.20 -0.96 22.63
C GLU A 270 -10.92 -0.74 21.28
N VAL A 271 -10.31 0.03 20.36
CA VAL A 271 -10.99 0.45 19.13
C VAL A 271 -11.12 -0.72 18.15
N ALA A 272 -10.03 -1.37 17.81
CA ALA A 272 -10.03 -2.42 16.80
C ALA A 272 -10.94 -3.62 17.14
N PRO A 273 -10.98 -4.12 18.38
CA PRO A 273 -11.93 -5.18 18.80
C PRO A 273 -13.39 -4.73 18.68
N ALA A 274 -13.72 -3.51 19.16
CA ALA A 274 -15.08 -2.97 19.12
C ALA A 274 -15.57 -2.78 17.66
N VAL A 275 -14.69 -2.31 16.76
CA VAL A 275 -15.01 -2.19 15.31
C VAL A 275 -15.28 -3.57 14.71
N ARG A 276 -14.45 -4.60 15.02
CA ARG A 276 -14.67 -5.96 14.53
C ARG A 276 -16.03 -6.51 14.99
N GLU A 277 -16.37 -6.33 16.26
CA GLU A 277 -17.64 -6.77 16.84
C GLU A 277 -18.83 -6.08 16.17
N GLN A 278 -18.83 -4.74 16.10
CA GLN A 278 -19.94 -3.98 15.54
C GLN A 278 -20.12 -4.21 14.03
N VAL A 279 -19.03 -4.31 13.25
CA VAL A 279 -19.13 -4.65 11.83
C VAL A 279 -19.61 -6.09 11.63
N ALA A 280 -19.31 -7.03 12.52
CA ALA A 280 -19.86 -8.38 12.47
C ALA A 280 -21.37 -8.39 12.79
N ALA A 281 -21.82 -7.56 13.72
CA ALA A 281 -23.23 -7.45 14.13
C ALA A 281 -24.10 -6.70 13.11
N ALA A 282 -23.53 -5.79 12.31
CA ALA A 282 -24.24 -5.01 11.28
C ALA A 282 -24.64 -5.82 10.02
N ARG A 283 -24.47 -7.14 10.05
CA ARG A 283 -24.65 -8.09 8.95
C ARG A 283 -25.36 -9.36 9.38
#